data_d3539bfc87aa678968427fd177bc2d14
#
_entry.id   d3539bfc87aa678968427fd177bc2d14
#
_cell.length_a   1.000
_cell.length_b   1.000
_cell.length_c   1.000
_cell.angle_alpha   90.00
_cell.angle_beta   90.00
_cell.angle_gamma   90.00
#
_symmetry.space_group_name_H-M   'P 1'
#
loop_
_entity.id
_entity.type
_entity.pdbx_description
1 polymer ?
#
loop_
_entity_poly.entity_id
_entity_poly.type
_entity_poly.pdbx_seq_one_letter_code
_entity_poly.pdbx_strand_id
1 'polypeptide(L)'
;MSKVKVGLVQMSCSSSKEENMQKAIAGIKDAAAKGANIVCLQELFTSLYFCDVEDYDNFKLAEKIPGATTDTLGEVAAACNVVVIASLFEKRTQGIYHNTTAVIDADGKYLGMYRKMHIPDDPAYYEKFYFTPGDLGYKTFDTKFAKIGVLIC
;
A
#
# COMPACT_ATOMS: atom_id res chain seq x y z
N MET A 1 -22.06 19.32 -0.42
CA MET A 1 -21.06 18.25 -0.34
C MET A 1 -19.73 18.81 -0.83
N SER A 2 -18.68 18.70 -0.03
CA SER A 2 -17.32 19.06 -0.45
C SER A 2 -16.80 18.02 -1.46
N LYS A 3 -16.20 18.49 -2.55
CA LYS A 3 -15.54 17.58 -3.52
C LYS A 3 -14.21 17.13 -2.92
N VAL A 4 -13.93 15.83 -2.98
CA VAL A 4 -12.64 15.24 -2.63
C VAL A 4 -11.92 14.84 -3.93
N LYS A 5 -10.68 15.31 -4.09
CA LYS A 5 -9.85 14.98 -5.24
C LYS A 5 -8.95 13.80 -4.88
N VAL A 6 -9.02 12.73 -5.67
CA VAL A 6 -8.17 11.55 -5.52
C VAL A 6 -7.06 11.59 -6.56
N GLY A 7 -5.82 11.41 -6.12
CA GLY A 7 -4.65 11.21 -6.97
C GLY A 7 -4.34 9.71 -7.05
N LEU A 8 -4.13 9.21 -8.26
CA LEU A 8 -3.67 7.84 -8.49
C LEU A 8 -2.23 7.90 -8.98
N VAL A 9 -1.33 7.26 -8.25
CA VAL A 9 0.08 7.14 -8.62
C VAL A 9 0.29 5.78 -9.26
N GLN A 10 0.55 5.81 -10.57
CA GLN A 10 0.93 4.64 -11.34
C GLN A 10 2.34 4.84 -11.85
N MET A 11 3.23 3.89 -11.55
CA MET A 11 4.64 3.99 -11.86
C MET A 11 5.22 2.63 -12.26
N SER A 12 6.34 2.65 -12.99
CA SER A 12 7.14 1.45 -13.22
C SER A 12 8.00 1.17 -12.00
N CYS A 13 7.89 -0.03 -11.44
CA CYS A 13 8.76 -0.49 -10.37
C CYS A 13 10.07 -1.07 -10.94
N SER A 14 11.11 -1.06 -10.13
CA SER A 14 12.37 -1.75 -10.33
C SER A 14 12.59 -2.78 -9.21
N SER A 15 13.70 -3.50 -9.27
CA SER A 15 14.11 -4.42 -8.20
C SER A 15 14.60 -3.70 -6.94
N SER A 16 14.87 -2.39 -7.00
CA SER A 16 15.30 -1.58 -5.84
C SER A 16 14.09 -1.02 -5.10
N LYS A 17 13.92 -1.44 -3.86
CA LYS A 17 12.91 -0.88 -2.96
C LYS A 17 13.11 0.62 -2.75
N GLU A 18 14.34 1.06 -2.61
CA GLU A 18 14.71 2.46 -2.39
C GLU A 18 14.30 3.32 -3.57
N GLU A 19 14.55 2.87 -4.79
CA GLU A 19 14.15 3.58 -6.01
C GLU A 19 12.62 3.66 -6.13
N ASN A 20 11.92 2.55 -5.84
CA ASN A 20 10.47 2.52 -5.87
C ASN A 20 9.84 3.45 -4.81
N MET A 21 10.42 3.49 -3.62
CA MET A 21 10.00 4.44 -2.56
C MET A 21 10.21 5.89 -3.00
N GLN A 22 11.33 6.23 -3.62
CA GLN A 22 11.58 7.58 -4.13
C GLN A 22 10.58 7.98 -5.20
N LYS A 23 10.27 7.07 -6.15
CA LYS A 23 9.24 7.29 -7.18
C LYS A 23 7.86 7.50 -6.56
N ALA A 24 7.47 6.67 -5.61
CA ALA A 24 6.20 6.79 -4.91
C ALA A 24 6.08 8.13 -4.17
N ILE A 25 7.12 8.53 -3.43
CA ILE A 25 7.19 9.81 -2.71
C ILE A 25 7.08 10.99 -3.69
N ALA A 26 7.80 10.94 -4.81
CA ALA A 26 7.70 11.96 -5.85
C ALA A 26 6.28 12.05 -6.42
N GLY A 27 5.65 10.90 -6.69
CA GLY A 27 4.26 10.83 -7.16
C GLY A 27 3.25 11.38 -6.16
N ILE A 28 3.42 11.09 -4.86
CA ILE A 28 2.58 11.66 -3.80
C ILE A 28 2.69 13.19 -3.77
N LYS A 29 3.91 13.72 -3.82
CA LYS A 29 4.17 15.17 -3.82
C LYS A 29 3.59 15.84 -5.06
N ASP A 30 3.71 15.23 -6.24
CA ASP A 30 3.13 15.75 -7.49
C ASP A 30 1.60 15.75 -7.44
N ALA A 31 0.98 14.66 -6.97
CA ALA A 31 -0.46 14.58 -6.79
C ALA A 31 -0.98 15.64 -5.79
N ALA A 32 -0.28 15.83 -4.66
CA ALA A 32 -0.59 16.85 -3.68
C ALA A 32 -0.50 18.27 -4.26
N ALA A 33 0.57 18.55 -5.02
CA ALA A 33 0.74 19.85 -5.71
C ALA A 33 -0.38 20.14 -6.72
N LYS A 34 -0.97 19.08 -7.31
CA LYS A 34 -2.17 19.18 -8.18
C LYS A 34 -3.49 19.24 -7.39
N GLY A 35 -3.41 19.30 -6.06
CA GLY A 35 -4.55 19.48 -5.17
C GLY A 35 -5.27 18.18 -4.80
N ALA A 36 -4.61 17.02 -4.86
CA ALA A 36 -5.17 15.79 -4.34
C ALA A 36 -5.34 15.89 -2.82
N ASN A 37 -6.44 15.32 -2.31
CA ASN A 37 -6.71 15.14 -0.88
C ASN A 37 -6.33 13.73 -0.42
N ILE A 38 -6.53 12.75 -1.29
CA ILE A 38 -6.24 11.34 -1.06
C ILE A 38 -5.37 10.86 -2.20
N VAL A 39 -4.27 10.18 -1.89
CA VAL A 39 -3.36 9.62 -2.88
C VAL A 39 -3.30 8.10 -2.70
N CYS A 40 -3.59 7.37 -3.77
CA CYS A 40 -3.53 5.93 -3.81
C CYS A 40 -2.32 5.48 -4.64
N LEU A 41 -1.47 4.66 -4.03
CA LEU A 41 -0.36 3.99 -4.71
C LEU A 41 -0.85 2.67 -5.33
N GLN A 42 -0.11 2.15 -6.30
CA GLN A 42 -0.41 0.86 -6.90
C GLN A 42 -0.17 -0.30 -5.93
N GLU A 43 -0.75 -1.45 -6.24
CA GLU A 43 -0.58 -2.69 -5.48
C GLU A 43 0.90 -3.11 -5.45
N LEU A 44 1.43 -3.47 -4.25
CA LEU A 44 2.79 -3.97 -4.02
C LEU A 44 3.90 -3.06 -4.60
N PHE A 45 3.73 -1.75 -4.49
CA PHE A 45 4.54 -0.74 -5.19
C PHE A 45 6.03 -0.73 -4.80
N THR A 46 6.43 -1.43 -3.74
CA THR A 46 7.82 -1.43 -3.25
C THR A 46 8.74 -2.37 -4.02
N SER A 47 8.21 -3.22 -4.91
CA SER A 47 8.94 -4.22 -5.67
C SER A 47 8.39 -4.39 -7.09
N LEU A 48 9.09 -5.16 -7.92
CA LEU A 48 8.48 -5.79 -9.08
C LEU A 48 7.37 -6.73 -8.61
N TYR A 49 6.40 -7.01 -9.49
CA TYR A 49 5.40 -8.04 -9.21
C TYR A 49 6.09 -9.40 -9.19
N PHE A 50 6.17 -9.98 -8.02
CA PHE A 50 6.96 -11.20 -7.77
C PHE A 50 6.11 -12.48 -7.76
N CYS A 51 4.79 -12.35 -7.85
CA CYS A 51 3.90 -13.52 -7.83
C CYS A 51 3.77 -14.23 -9.19
N ASP A 52 4.53 -13.81 -10.19
CA ASP A 52 4.64 -14.48 -11.49
C ASP A 52 5.42 -15.80 -11.42
N VAL A 53 6.17 -16.01 -10.34
CA VAL A 53 6.93 -17.22 -10.02
C VAL A 53 6.75 -17.61 -8.56
N GLU A 54 6.94 -18.89 -8.23
CA GLU A 54 7.01 -19.41 -6.86
C GLU A 54 8.48 -19.46 -6.41
N ASP A 55 8.95 -18.40 -5.76
CA ASP A 55 10.34 -18.29 -5.30
C ASP A 55 10.38 -17.90 -3.82
N TYR A 56 10.99 -18.75 -3.00
CA TYR A 56 11.15 -18.52 -1.55
C TYR A 56 11.98 -17.27 -1.22
N ASP A 57 12.87 -16.85 -2.12
CA ASP A 57 13.68 -15.65 -1.89
C ASP A 57 12.84 -14.38 -1.86
N ASN A 58 11.69 -14.36 -2.53
CA ASN A 58 10.76 -13.23 -2.54
C ASN A 58 10.14 -12.93 -1.15
N PHE A 59 10.12 -13.90 -0.22
CA PHE A 59 9.69 -13.63 1.16
C PHE A 59 10.58 -12.61 1.90
N LYS A 60 11.79 -12.35 1.41
CA LYS A 60 12.69 -11.30 1.92
C LYS A 60 12.16 -9.89 1.65
N LEU A 61 11.24 -9.73 0.68
CA LEU A 61 10.59 -8.46 0.37
C LEU A 61 9.54 -8.05 1.40
N ALA A 62 9.06 -9.00 2.22
CA ALA A 62 8.01 -8.76 3.18
C ALA A 62 8.51 -7.95 4.40
N GLU A 63 7.66 -7.06 4.87
CA GLU A 63 7.93 -6.17 5.99
C GLU A 63 6.80 -6.15 7.02
N LYS A 64 7.10 -5.71 8.24
CA LYS A 64 6.07 -5.47 9.25
C LYS A 64 5.23 -4.24 8.90
N ILE A 65 3.92 -4.31 9.18
CA ILE A 65 3.00 -3.19 9.05
C ILE A 65 2.25 -3.01 10.38
N PRO A 66 2.31 -1.81 11.02
CA PRO A 66 3.14 -0.66 10.65
C PRO A 66 4.65 -0.96 10.80
N GLY A 67 5.47 -0.21 10.08
CA GLY A 67 6.93 -0.32 10.07
C GLY A 67 7.57 0.78 9.23
N ALA A 68 8.86 0.64 8.91
CA ALA A 68 9.68 1.69 8.31
C ALA A 68 9.06 2.34 7.05
N THR A 69 8.42 1.54 6.17
CA THR A 69 7.77 2.08 4.98
C THR A 69 6.57 2.93 5.34
N THR A 70 5.69 2.46 6.26
CA THR A 70 4.55 3.25 6.72
C THR A 70 4.95 4.49 7.49
N ASP A 71 6.04 4.45 8.24
CA ASP A 71 6.58 5.60 8.98
C ASP A 71 7.06 6.69 8.00
N THR A 72 7.86 6.30 6.99
CA THR A 72 8.30 7.21 5.92
C THR A 72 7.11 7.81 5.16
N LEU A 73 6.11 6.99 4.81
CA LEU A 73 4.91 7.50 4.13
C LEU A 73 4.07 8.41 5.04
N GLY A 74 4.08 8.18 6.36
CA GLY A 74 3.44 9.04 7.34
C GLY A 74 4.06 10.45 7.36
N GLU A 75 5.38 10.54 7.35
CA GLU A 75 6.09 11.82 7.26
C GLU A 75 5.72 12.57 5.97
N VAL A 76 5.66 11.85 4.83
CA VAL A 76 5.29 12.44 3.54
C VAL A 76 3.81 12.86 3.52
N ALA A 77 2.91 12.04 4.05
CA ALA A 77 1.49 12.34 4.17
C ALA A 77 1.25 13.64 4.97
N ALA A 78 1.91 13.78 6.12
CA ALA A 78 1.85 14.96 6.97
C ALA A 78 2.42 16.19 6.26
N ALA A 79 3.60 16.07 5.64
CA ALA A 79 4.25 17.18 4.95
C ALA A 79 3.45 17.68 3.74
N CYS A 80 2.75 16.79 3.04
CA CYS A 80 1.92 17.11 1.89
C CYS A 80 0.44 17.37 2.25
N ASN A 81 0.04 17.13 3.49
CA ASN A 81 -1.34 17.24 3.97
C ASN A 81 -2.32 16.42 3.08
N VAL A 82 -1.99 15.15 2.81
CA VAL A 82 -2.78 14.21 2.02
C VAL A 82 -2.94 12.88 2.75
N VAL A 83 -4.07 12.21 2.55
CA VAL A 83 -4.24 10.80 2.94
C VAL A 83 -3.46 9.92 1.97
N VAL A 84 -2.72 8.93 2.47
CA VAL A 84 -1.97 7.97 1.64
C VAL A 84 -2.53 6.57 1.83
N ILE A 85 -2.82 5.89 0.71
CA ILE A 85 -3.25 4.50 0.64
C ILE A 85 -2.13 3.72 -0.04
N ALA A 86 -1.50 2.77 0.69
CA ALA A 86 -0.29 2.09 0.26
C ALA A 86 -0.39 0.57 0.44
N SER A 87 -0.31 -0.18 -0.66
CA SER A 87 -0.30 -1.65 -0.64
C SER A 87 1.13 -2.19 -0.53
N LEU A 88 1.33 -3.12 0.41
CA LEU A 88 2.62 -3.65 0.81
C LEU A 88 2.57 -5.17 1.03
N PHE A 89 3.71 -5.83 0.91
CA PHE A 89 3.87 -7.23 1.30
C PHE A 89 4.11 -7.31 2.82
N GLU A 90 3.08 -7.72 3.56
CA GLU A 90 3.12 -7.80 5.02
C GLU A 90 3.73 -9.11 5.51
N LYS A 91 4.72 -9.01 6.41
CA LYS A 91 5.15 -10.10 7.28
C LYS A 91 4.47 -9.95 8.65
N ARG A 92 3.33 -10.62 8.84
CA ARG A 92 2.60 -10.60 10.12
C ARG A 92 3.37 -11.31 11.23
N THR A 93 3.84 -12.51 10.91
CA THR A 93 4.69 -13.34 11.78
C THR A 93 5.45 -14.34 10.92
N GLN A 94 6.27 -15.19 11.53
CA GLN A 94 6.95 -16.25 10.82
C GLN A 94 5.93 -17.19 10.14
N GLY A 95 6.05 -17.37 8.83
CA GLY A 95 5.18 -18.24 8.04
C GLY A 95 3.80 -17.68 7.72
N ILE A 96 3.45 -16.45 8.14
CA ILE A 96 2.16 -15.81 7.82
C ILE A 96 2.41 -14.45 7.19
N TYR A 97 2.00 -14.33 5.93
CA TYR A 97 2.19 -13.14 5.10
C TYR A 97 0.89 -12.73 4.44
N HIS A 98 0.73 -11.44 4.15
CA HIS A 98 -0.46 -10.91 3.49
C HIS A 98 -0.11 -9.84 2.45
N ASN A 99 -0.97 -9.70 1.46
CA ASN A 99 -1.03 -8.50 0.64
C ASN A 99 -1.91 -7.49 1.39
N THR A 100 -1.32 -6.39 1.84
CA THR A 100 -1.93 -5.51 2.83
C THR A 100 -1.88 -4.06 2.40
N THR A 101 -3.03 -3.37 2.46
CA THR A 101 -3.10 -1.92 2.26
C THR A 101 -3.11 -1.20 3.59
N ALA A 102 -2.13 -0.34 3.80
CA ALA A 102 -2.08 0.62 4.91
C ALA A 102 -2.82 1.90 4.54
N VAL A 103 -3.55 2.47 5.50
CA VAL A 103 -4.20 3.79 5.39
C VAL A 103 -3.56 4.75 6.37
N ILE A 104 -3.04 5.85 5.86
CA ILE A 104 -2.33 6.89 6.62
C ILE A 104 -3.06 8.21 6.42
N ASP A 105 -3.42 8.90 7.50
CA ASP A 105 -4.13 10.16 7.42
C ASP A 105 -3.21 11.33 7.05
N ALA A 106 -3.81 12.45 6.76
CA ALA A 106 -3.14 13.68 6.33
C ALA A 106 -2.27 14.35 7.41
N ASP A 107 -2.36 13.91 8.65
CA ASP A 107 -1.46 14.29 9.74
C ASP A 107 -0.31 13.30 9.95
N GLY A 108 -0.22 12.27 9.10
CA GLY A 108 0.78 11.21 9.16
C GLY A 108 0.40 10.02 10.04
N LYS A 109 -0.77 10.06 10.71
CA LYS A 109 -1.21 9.00 11.60
C LYS A 109 -1.61 7.75 10.81
N TYR A 110 -1.04 6.61 11.19
CA TYR A 110 -1.49 5.31 10.70
C TYR A 110 -2.88 4.99 11.27
N LEU A 111 -3.89 4.87 10.40
CA LEU A 111 -5.28 4.61 10.80
C LEU A 111 -5.61 3.12 10.89
N GLY A 112 -4.84 2.29 10.19
CA GLY A 112 -5.08 0.86 10.15
C GLY A 112 -4.81 0.27 8.77
N MET A 113 -5.29 -0.98 8.58
CA MET A 113 -5.01 -1.73 7.35
C MET A 113 -6.22 -2.57 6.91
N TYR A 114 -6.20 -2.92 5.61
CA TYR A 114 -6.99 -3.98 5.01
C TYR A 114 -6.04 -5.05 4.46
N ARG A 115 -6.35 -6.32 4.66
CA ARG A 115 -5.64 -7.47 4.06
C ARG A 115 -6.48 -8.06 2.95
N LYS A 116 -5.89 -8.26 1.78
CA LYS A 116 -6.55 -8.87 0.61
C LYS A 116 -7.20 -10.20 0.99
N MET A 117 -8.52 -10.31 0.82
CA MET A 117 -9.28 -11.48 1.24
C MET A 117 -9.38 -12.56 0.14
N HIS A 118 -9.50 -12.12 -1.11
CA HIS A 118 -9.61 -13.01 -2.26
C HIS A 118 -8.28 -13.08 -2.99
N ILE A 119 -7.57 -14.19 -2.81
CA ILE A 119 -6.23 -14.39 -3.34
C ILE A 119 -6.32 -15.21 -4.62
N PRO A 120 -5.92 -14.68 -5.78
CA PRO A 120 -5.88 -15.42 -7.04
C PRO A 120 -4.78 -16.50 -7.01
N ASP A 121 -4.93 -17.48 -7.91
CA ASP A 121 -3.98 -18.56 -8.08
C ASP A 121 -4.08 -19.09 -9.52
N ASP A 122 -3.57 -18.29 -10.44
CA ASP A 122 -3.57 -18.57 -11.88
C ASP A 122 -2.13 -18.57 -12.42
N PRO A 123 -1.87 -19.13 -13.60
CA PRO A 123 -0.54 -19.03 -14.24
C PRO A 123 -0.05 -17.60 -14.30
N ALA A 124 1.16 -17.36 -13.79
CA ALA A 124 1.82 -16.06 -13.58
C ALA A 124 1.14 -15.15 -12.53
N TYR A 125 0.23 -15.69 -11.71
CA TYR A 125 -0.40 -15.02 -10.56
C TYR A 125 -0.48 -15.97 -9.37
N TYR A 126 0.66 -16.54 -8.97
CA TYR A 126 0.78 -17.53 -7.88
C TYR A 126 0.72 -16.85 -6.50
N GLU A 127 -0.31 -16.03 -6.29
CA GLU A 127 -0.43 -15.26 -5.05
C GLU A 127 -0.68 -16.12 -3.82
N LYS A 128 -1.32 -17.29 -3.97
CA LYS A 128 -1.53 -18.22 -2.85
C LYS A 128 -0.24 -18.85 -2.31
N PHE A 129 0.83 -18.87 -3.10
CA PHE A 129 2.15 -19.27 -2.62
C PHE A 129 2.68 -18.30 -1.55
N TYR A 130 2.37 -17.01 -1.69
CA TYR A 130 2.88 -15.95 -0.83
C TYR A 130 1.92 -15.51 0.25
N PHE A 131 0.62 -15.37 -0.06
CA PHE A 131 -0.31 -14.66 0.79
C PHE A 131 -1.35 -15.56 1.44
N THR A 132 -1.48 -15.41 2.74
CA THR A 132 -2.63 -15.89 3.51
C THR A 132 -3.81 -14.96 3.25
N PRO A 133 -5.03 -15.47 3.02
CA PRO A 133 -6.23 -14.64 2.91
C PRO A 133 -6.41 -13.71 4.09
N GLY A 134 -6.92 -12.51 3.83
CA GLY A 134 -7.15 -11.50 4.84
C GLY A 134 -8.21 -11.91 5.86
N ASP A 135 -7.97 -11.57 7.12
CA ASP A 135 -8.79 -11.94 8.28
C ASP A 135 -9.38 -10.74 9.05
N LEU A 136 -9.22 -9.53 8.50
CA LEU A 136 -9.66 -8.29 9.16
C LEU A 136 -11.08 -7.86 8.76
N GLY A 137 -11.68 -8.52 7.76
CA GLY A 137 -12.97 -8.14 7.20
C GLY A 137 -12.91 -6.81 6.44
N TYR A 138 -14.09 -6.31 6.07
CA TYR A 138 -14.24 -5.02 5.42
C TYR A 138 -14.24 -3.91 6.46
N LYS A 139 -13.46 -2.85 6.21
CA LYS A 139 -13.32 -1.72 7.12
C LYS A 139 -13.50 -0.40 6.39
N THR A 140 -13.95 0.59 7.13
CA THR A 140 -13.90 1.99 6.72
C THR A 140 -12.98 2.77 7.66
N PHE A 141 -12.36 3.80 7.13
CA PHE A 141 -11.45 4.67 7.85
C PHE A 141 -11.95 6.10 7.77
N ASP A 142 -12.12 6.74 8.92
CA ASP A 142 -12.43 8.16 8.99
C ASP A 142 -11.13 8.94 8.81
N THR A 143 -11.01 9.64 7.68
CA THR A 143 -9.86 10.46 7.35
C THR A 143 -10.21 11.94 7.41
N LYS A 144 -9.21 12.78 7.38
CA LYS A 144 -9.39 14.25 7.36
C LYS A 144 -10.37 14.72 6.28
N PHE A 145 -10.42 14.06 5.13
CA PHE A 145 -11.17 14.55 3.96
C PHE A 145 -12.43 13.76 3.66
N ALA A 146 -12.47 12.48 4.01
CA ALA A 146 -13.62 11.60 3.75
C ALA A 146 -13.55 10.33 4.60
N LYS A 147 -14.69 9.66 4.76
CA LYS A 147 -14.72 8.25 5.16
C LYS A 147 -14.45 7.40 3.92
N ILE A 148 -13.45 6.53 3.99
CA ILE A 148 -13.02 5.69 2.87
C ILE A 148 -13.05 4.21 3.24
N GLY A 149 -13.34 3.36 2.27
CA GLY A 149 -13.09 1.93 2.30
C GLY A 149 -12.01 1.58 1.29
N VAL A 150 -11.20 0.56 1.59
CA VAL A 150 -10.15 0.08 0.67
C VAL A 150 -10.28 -1.41 0.46
N LEU A 151 -10.07 -1.82 -0.79
CA LEU A 151 -10.02 -3.21 -1.22
C LEU A 151 -8.80 -3.38 -2.13
N ILE A 152 -8.28 -4.59 -2.22
CA ILE A 152 -7.20 -4.95 -3.14
C ILE A 152 -7.76 -5.94 -4.18
N CYS A 153 -7.42 -5.72 -5.43
CA CYS A 153 -7.71 -6.45 -6.66
C CYS A 153 -8.73 -5.83 -7.60
#